data_ff83ee8effcbdedd27e1adab4382b853
#
_entry.id   ff83ee8effcbdedd27e1adab4382b853
#
_cell.length_a   1.000
_cell.length_b   1.000
_cell.length_c   1.000
_cell.angle_alpha   90.00
_cell.angle_beta   90.00
_cell.angle_gamma   90.00
#
_symmetry.space_group_name_H-M   'P 1'
#
loop_
_entity.id
_entity.type
_entity.pdbx_description
1 polymer ?
#
loop_
_entity_poly.entity_id
_entity_poly.type
_entity_poly.pdbx_seq_one_letter_code
_entity_poly.pdbx_strand_id
1 'polypeptide(L)'
;MKRIGAVIVTLIFFIVLAYNAYYAPLPDIKVSNTETVIIPGVEKEYTFLFLTDMHMAKTKQDLGASLGDADERMKAFVNEEGILSSTQFTEWIAYANRLKPEGVLMCGDMIDYYSQENVEFLADNLQKLKVPYLY
;
A
#
# COMPACT_ATOMS: atom_id res chain seq x y z
N MET A 1 29.31 -0.84 37.42
CA MET A 1 29.27 -1.88 36.38
C MET A 1 27.84 -2.27 35.94
N LYS A 2 26.88 -2.54 36.84
CA LYS A 2 25.49 -2.95 36.46
C LYS A 2 24.73 -1.93 35.56
N ARG A 3 24.90 -0.62 35.77
CA ARG A 3 24.22 0.44 34.95
C ARG A 3 24.79 0.53 33.54
N ILE A 4 26.07 0.34 33.32
CA ILE A 4 26.69 0.37 32.00
C ILE A 4 26.23 -0.83 31.17
N GLY A 5 26.11 -2.00 31.77
CA GLY A 5 25.59 -3.19 31.09
C GLY A 5 24.14 -3.00 30.62
N ALA A 6 23.27 -2.38 31.45
CA ALA A 6 21.88 -2.08 31.07
C ALA A 6 21.79 -1.13 29.88
N VAL A 7 22.59 -0.06 29.85
CA VAL A 7 22.63 0.90 28.73
C VAL A 7 23.06 0.24 27.43
N ILE A 8 24.10 -0.62 27.47
CA ILE A 8 24.57 -1.33 26.28
C ILE A 8 23.51 -2.28 25.75
N VAL A 9 22.83 -3.05 26.61
CA VAL A 9 21.75 -3.96 26.20
C VAL A 9 20.61 -3.19 25.54
N THR A 10 20.21 -2.06 26.11
CA THR A 10 19.15 -1.20 25.56
C THR A 10 19.56 -0.66 24.18
N LEU A 11 20.80 -0.21 24.02
CA LEU A 11 21.29 0.30 22.74
C LEU A 11 21.29 -0.79 21.65
N ILE A 12 21.78 -1.99 21.99
CA ILE A 12 21.76 -3.15 21.07
C ILE A 12 20.32 -3.49 20.67
N PHE A 13 19.40 -3.49 21.63
CA PHE A 13 17.99 -3.76 21.35
C PHE A 13 17.39 -2.76 20.34
N PHE A 14 17.64 -1.47 20.51
CA PHE A 14 17.18 -0.45 19.54
C PHE A 14 17.87 -0.57 18.18
N ILE A 15 19.16 -0.92 18.13
CA ILE A 15 19.87 -1.16 16.86
C ILE A 15 19.25 -2.37 16.14
N VAL A 16 18.97 -3.46 16.85
CA VAL A 16 18.33 -4.65 16.26
C VAL A 16 16.92 -4.36 15.79
N LEU A 17 16.13 -3.57 16.54
CA LEU A 17 14.81 -3.14 16.12
C LEU A 17 14.88 -2.27 14.85
N ALA A 18 15.78 -1.30 14.83
CA ALA A 18 15.97 -0.43 13.67
C ALA A 18 16.44 -1.22 12.44
N TYR A 19 17.35 -2.18 12.64
CA TYR A 19 17.82 -3.06 11.58
C TYR A 19 16.69 -3.92 11.03
N ASN A 20 15.90 -4.59 11.88
CA ASN A 20 14.77 -5.39 11.44
C ASN A 20 13.69 -4.55 10.75
N ALA A 21 13.43 -3.32 11.22
CA ALA A 21 12.49 -2.41 10.56
C ALA A 21 12.98 -1.96 9.17
N TYR A 22 14.30 -1.77 9.02
CA TYR A 22 14.90 -1.35 7.75
C TYR A 22 15.03 -2.50 6.75
N TYR A 23 15.38 -3.70 7.23
CA TYR A 23 15.61 -4.89 6.40
C TYR A 23 14.42 -5.87 6.42
N ALA A 24 13.27 -5.50 7.04
CA ALA A 24 12.11 -6.33 6.94
C ALA A 24 11.82 -6.63 5.46
N PRO A 25 11.55 -7.87 5.05
CA PRO A 25 11.25 -8.19 3.66
C PRO A 25 10.12 -7.30 3.15
N LEU A 26 10.18 -6.90 1.88
CA LEU A 26 9.06 -6.23 1.22
C LEU A 26 7.83 -7.14 1.38
N PRO A 27 6.62 -6.57 1.56
CA PRO A 27 5.41 -7.35 1.41
C PRO A 27 5.54 -8.18 0.13
N ASP A 28 5.09 -9.41 0.16
CA ASP A 28 5.07 -10.29 -1.02
C ASP A 28 3.98 -9.80 -1.97
N ILE A 29 4.29 -8.68 -2.65
CA ILE A 29 3.39 -8.02 -3.58
C ILE A 29 3.69 -8.56 -4.96
N LYS A 30 2.71 -9.21 -5.54
CA LYS A 30 2.76 -9.68 -6.92
C LYS A 30 2.55 -8.49 -7.87
N VAL A 31 3.65 -7.95 -8.40
CA VAL A 31 3.58 -7.00 -9.51
C VAL A 31 3.09 -7.75 -10.74
N SER A 32 1.94 -7.34 -11.29
CA SER A 32 1.31 -8.04 -12.41
C SER A 32 2.06 -7.83 -13.73
N ASN A 33 2.67 -6.68 -13.91
CA ASN A 33 3.42 -6.34 -15.11
C ASN A 33 4.54 -5.34 -14.81
N THR A 34 5.64 -5.41 -15.56
CA THR A 34 6.72 -4.43 -15.55
C THR A 34 7.05 -4.06 -16.98
N GLU A 35 6.90 -2.77 -17.29
CA GLU A 35 7.18 -2.23 -18.62
C GLU A 35 8.34 -1.23 -18.55
N THR A 36 9.19 -1.25 -19.59
CA THR A 36 10.26 -0.28 -19.74
C THR A 36 9.98 0.59 -20.98
N VAL A 37 9.87 1.89 -20.77
CA VAL A 37 9.68 2.87 -21.84
C VAL A 37 11.00 3.64 -22.04
N ILE A 38 11.54 3.58 -23.26
CA ILE A 38 12.76 4.32 -23.62
C ILE A 38 12.35 5.67 -24.22
N ILE A 39 12.76 6.76 -23.56
CA ILE A 39 12.50 8.12 -24.02
C ILE A 39 13.81 8.72 -24.50
N PRO A 40 13.95 9.04 -25.80
CA PRO A 40 15.17 9.66 -26.33
C PRO A 40 15.52 10.95 -25.58
N GLY A 41 16.78 11.09 -25.18
CA GLY A 41 17.27 12.26 -24.44
C GLY A 41 17.08 12.20 -22.91
N VAL A 42 16.48 11.14 -22.39
CA VAL A 42 16.43 10.86 -20.95
C VAL A 42 17.59 9.92 -20.62
N GLU A 43 18.55 10.43 -19.86
CA GLU A 43 19.78 9.68 -19.52
C GLU A 43 19.68 8.91 -18.19
N LYS A 44 18.67 9.24 -17.38
CA LYS A 44 18.46 8.65 -16.06
C LYS A 44 17.24 7.71 -16.08
N GLU A 45 17.35 6.61 -15.39
CA GLU A 45 16.22 5.71 -15.14
C GLU A 45 15.29 6.29 -14.09
N TYR A 46 13.99 6.23 -14.35
CA TYR A 46 12.91 6.65 -13.46
C TYR A 46 11.95 5.48 -13.28
N THR A 47 11.55 5.22 -12.06
CA THR A 47 10.59 4.17 -11.72
C THR A 47 9.28 4.79 -11.25
N PHE A 48 8.18 4.37 -11.85
CA PHE A 48 6.83 4.73 -11.42
C PHE A 48 6.04 3.46 -11.07
N LEU A 49 5.18 3.56 -10.07
CA LEU A 49 4.20 2.53 -9.78
C LEU A 49 2.83 2.95 -10.32
N PHE A 50 2.16 2.02 -10.98
CA PHE A 50 0.78 2.17 -11.43
C PHE A 50 -0.11 1.28 -10.57
N LEU A 51 -1.12 1.88 -9.94
CA LEU A 51 -2.20 1.19 -9.26
C LEU A 51 -3.49 1.55 -9.98
N THR A 52 -4.24 0.56 -10.40
CA THR A 52 -5.47 0.79 -11.16
C THR A 52 -6.55 -0.18 -10.69
N ASP A 53 -7.80 0.29 -10.70
CA ASP A 53 -8.99 -0.51 -10.47
C ASP A 53 -8.93 -1.37 -9.20
N MET A 54 -8.52 -0.76 -8.11
CA MET A 54 -8.36 -1.45 -6.82
C MET A 54 -9.68 -1.86 -6.18
N HIS A 55 -10.79 -1.16 -6.51
CA HIS A 55 -12.14 -1.45 -6.00
C HIS A 55 -12.17 -1.71 -4.49
N MET A 56 -11.53 -0.83 -3.73
CA MET A 56 -11.46 -1.00 -2.28
C MET A 56 -12.81 -0.81 -1.63
N ALA A 57 -13.13 -1.66 -0.66
CA ALA A 57 -14.31 -1.55 0.17
C ALA A 57 -13.99 -1.89 1.63
N LYS A 58 -14.50 -1.10 2.56
CA LYS A 58 -14.32 -1.27 4.02
C LYS A 58 -15.64 -1.29 4.76
N THR A 59 -16.66 -0.56 4.29
CA THR A 59 -17.94 -0.53 4.96
C THR A 59 -18.76 -1.77 4.69
N LYS A 60 -19.51 -2.16 5.71
CA LYS A 60 -20.54 -3.22 5.63
C LYS A 60 -21.94 -2.66 5.65
N GLN A 61 -22.09 -1.35 5.39
CA GLN A 61 -23.41 -0.71 5.34
C GLN A 61 -24.24 -1.32 4.21
N ASP A 62 -25.54 -1.36 4.41
CA ASP A 62 -26.48 -1.71 3.35
C ASP A 62 -26.39 -0.68 2.22
N LEU A 63 -26.08 -1.17 1.03
CA LEU A 63 -25.89 -0.34 -0.17
C LEU A 63 -27.20 -0.11 -0.93
N GLY A 64 -28.31 -0.69 -0.45
CA GLY A 64 -29.60 -0.66 -1.11
C GLY A 64 -29.71 -1.61 -2.31
N ALA A 65 -30.88 -1.70 -2.85
CA ALA A 65 -31.24 -2.70 -3.88
C ALA A 65 -30.44 -2.56 -5.20
N SER A 66 -29.89 -1.37 -5.48
CA SER A 66 -29.15 -1.13 -6.73
C SER A 66 -27.69 -1.59 -6.72
N LEU A 67 -27.08 -1.72 -5.55
CA LEU A 67 -25.67 -2.07 -5.40
C LEU A 67 -25.43 -3.43 -4.74
N GLY A 68 -26.48 -4.05 -4.20
CA GLY A 68 -26.42 -5.35 -3.57
C GLY A 68 -25.83 -5.35 -2.15
N ASP A 69 -25.35 -6.50 -1.72
CA ASP A 69 -24.77 -6.70 -0.38
C ASP A 69 -23.32 -6.22 -0.33
N ALA A 70 -23.00 -5.38 0.66
CA ALA A 70 -21.65 -4.84 0.84
C ALA A 70 -20.60 -5.94 1.12
N ASP A 71 -20.95 -6.98 1.89
CA ASP A 71 -20.07 -8.09 2.17
C ASP A 71 -19.75 -8.92 0.92
N GLU A 72 -20.73 -9.10 0.03
CA GLU A 72 -20.52 -9.78 -1.25
C GLU A 72 -19.60 -8.97 -2.16
N ARG A 73 -19.82 -7.65 -2.24
CA ARG A 73 -18.96 -6.77 -3.02
C ARG A 73 -17.53 -6.74 -2.49
N MET A 74 -17.34 -6.67 -1.18
CA MET A 74 -15.98 -6.74 -0.60
C MET A 74 -15.25 -8.03 -0.97
N LYS A 75 -15.96 -9.15 -1.04
CA LYS A 75 -15.40 -10.47 -1.40
C LYS A 75 -15.20 -10.64 -2.91
N ALA A 76 -15.83 -9.83 -3.74
CA ALA A 76 -15.66 -9.88 -5.19
C ALA A 76 -14.25 -9.44 -5.64
N PHE A 77 -13.62 -8.55 -4.87
CA PHE A 77 -12.31 -7.99 -5.19
C PHE A 77 -11.24 -8.50 -4.22
N VAL A 78 -10.91 -9.77 -4.37
CA VAL A 78 -9.82 -10.44 -3.65
C VAL A 78 -8.78 -10.93 -4.65
N ASN A 79 -7.54 -11.06 -4.21
CA ASN A 79 -6.51 -11.70 -5.03
C ASN A 79 -6.66 -13.24 -5.04
N GLU A 80 -5.75 -13.92 -5.73
CA GLU A 80 -5.73 -15.40 -5.83
C GLU A 80 -5.64 -16.09 -4.45
N GLU A 81 -5.12 -15.41 -3.43
CA GLU A 81 -4.98 -15.89 -2.06
C GLU A 81 -6.17 -15.52 -1.16
N GLY A 82 -7.18 -14.85 -1.72
CA GLY A 82 -8.37 -14.39 -1.00
C GLY A 82 -8.15 -13.14 -0.14
N ILE A 83 -7.07 -12.38 -0.37
CA ILE A 83 -6.78 -11.16 0.36
C ILE A 83 -7.61 -10.01 -0.22
N LEU A 84 -8.34 -9.31 0.65
CA LEU A 84 -9.19 -8.18 0.29
C LEU A 84 -8.38 -7.05 -0.35
N SER A 85 -8.95 -6.37 -1.35
CA SER A 85 -8.35 -5.22 -2.03
C SER A 85 -7.93 -4.09 -1.08
N SER A 86 -8.68 -3.84 -0.02
CA SER A 86 -8.31 -2.87 1.01
C SER A 86 -7.03 -3.26 1.77
N THR A 87 -6.81 -4.54 2.03
CA THR A 87 -5.57 -5.03 2.63
C THR A 87 -4.42 -4.90 1.65
N GLN A 88 -4.62 -5.35 0.41
CA GLN A 88 -3.62 -5.21 -0.66
C GLN A 88 -3.20 -3.74 -0.86
N PHE A 89 -4.15 -2.79 -0.83
CA PHE A 89 -3.81 -1.38 -0.96
C PHE A 89 -2.90 -0.89 0.17
N THR A 90 -3.16 -1.31 1.41
CA THR A 90 -2.29 -0.98 2.55
C THR A 90 -0.87 -1.54 2.35
N GLU A 91 -0.75 -2.74 1.81
CA GLU A 91 0.53 -3.37 1.48
C GLU A 91 1.24 -2.64 0.34
N TRP A 92 0.50 -2.19 -0.69
CA TRP A 92 1.03 -1.37 -1.77
C TRP A 92 1.60 -0.03 -1.28
N ILE A 93 0.94 0.64 -0.33
CA ILE A 93 1.46 1.86 0.30
C ILE A 93 2.78 1.58 1.02
N ALA A 94 2.86 0.48 1.77
CA ALA A 94 4.09 0.07 2.44
C ALA A 94 5.21 -0.27 1.43
N TYR A 95 4.88 -0.96 0.35
CA TYR A 95 5.78 -1.30 -0.73
C TYR A 95 6.33 -0.05 -1.42
N ALA A 96 5.46 0.89 -1.82
CA ALA A 96 5.86 2.15 -2.44
C ALA A 96 6.81 2.95 -1.56
N ASN A 97 6.53 3.05 -0.26
CA ASN A 97 7.38 3.73 0.70
C ASN A 97 8.79 3.11 0.83
N ARG A 98 8.93 1.84 0.56
CA ARG A 98 10.22 1.12 0.62
C ARG A 98 10.94 1.14 -0.72
N LEU A 99 10.22 0.95 -1.82
CA LEU A 99 10.77 1.03 -3.18
C LEU A 99 11.26 2.45 -3.50
N LYS A 100 10.54 3.47 -2.99
CA LYS A 100 10.81 4.89 -3.25
C LYS A 100 10.84 5.23 -4.74
N PRO A 101 9.79 4.89 -5.49
CA PRO A 101 9.69 5.29 -6.88
C PRO A 101 9.62 6.82 -6.99
N GLU A 102 9.84 7.36 -8.17
CA GLU A 102 9.66 8.78 -8.46
C GLU A 102 8.21 9.24 -8.30
N GLY A 103 7.27 8.33 -8.46
CA GLY A 103 5.86 8.60 -8.21
C GLY A 103 4.99 7.35 -8.24
N VAL A 104 3.79 7.49 -7.67
CA VAL A 104 2.71 6.49 -7.76
C VAL A 104 1.57 7.12 -8.56
N LEU A 105 1.14 6.46 -9.61
CA LEU A 105 0.01 6.86 -10.44
C LEU A 105 -1.17 5.96 -10.12
N MET A 106 -2.26 6.53 -9.67
CA MET A 106 -3.48 5.83 -9.30
C MET A 106 -4.56 6.17 -10.30
N CYS A 107 -5.12 5.19 -10.96
CA CYS A 107 -6.07 5.35 -12.04
C CYS A 107 -7.26 4.41 -11.84
N GLY A 108 -8.36 4.72 -12.52
CA GLY A 108 -9.57 3.90 -12.46
C GLY A 108 -10.27 3.95 -11.11
N ASP A 109 -11.03 2.92 -10.83
CA ASP A 109 -11.88 2.84 -9.65
C ASP A 109 -11.10 2.39 -8.41
N MET A 110 -10.58 3.36 -7.65
CA MET A 110 -9.86 3.06 -6.41
C MET A 110 -10.79 2.60 -5.30
N ILE A 111 -12.04 3.07 -5.29
CA ILE A 111 -13.11 2.70 -4.34
C ILE A 111 -14.22 2.02 -5.12
N ASP A 112 -14.71 0.87 -4.63
CA ASP A 112 -15.75 0.12 -5.32
C ASP A 112 -17.14 0.82 -5.28
N TYR A 113 -17.48 1.42 -4.14
CA TYR A 113 -18.70 2.21 -3.97
C TYR A 113 -18.48 3.31 -2.94
N TYR A 114 -19.28 4.37 -3.08
CA TYR A 114 -19.20 5.49 -2.15
C TYR A 114 -19.70 5.11 -0.76
N SER A 115 -18.87 5.33 0.25
CA SER A 115 -19.25 5.47 1.65
C SER A 115 -18.24 6.37 2.33
N GLN A 116 -18.63 6.96 3.44
CA GLN A 116 -17.70 7.79 4.22
C GLN A 116 -16.48 6.98 4.66
N GLU A 117 -16.69 5.76 5.14
CA GLU A 117 -15.62 4.87 5.60
C GLU A 117 -14.63 4.51 4.47
N ASN A 118 -15.12 4.29 3.25
CA ASN A 118 -14.25 4.00 2.11
C ASN A 118 -13.40 5.21 1.74
N VAL A 119 -13.99 6.42 1.73
CA VAL A 119 -13.26 7.66 1.45
C VAL A 119 -12.22 7.95 2.54
N GLU A 120 -12.59 7.82 3.81
CA GLU A 120 -11.67 7.99 4.94
C GLU A 120 -10.53 6.96 4.89
N PHE A 121 -10.84 5.70 4.60
CA PHE A 121 -9.82 4.66 4.44
C PHE A 121 -8.82 4.99 3.32
N LEU A 122 -9.30 5.45 2.16
CA LEU A 122 -8.43 5.89 1.07
C LEU A 122 -7.56 7.06 1.52
N ALA A 123 -8.16 8.11 2.09
CA ALA A 123 -7.46 9.30 2.55
C ALA A 123 -6.39 8.99 3.59
N ASP A 124 -6.71 8.15 4.59
CA ASP A 124 -5.79 7.74 5.65
C ASP A 124 -4.58 6.96 5.12
N ASN A 125 -4.78 6.16 4.09
CA ASN A 125 -3.67 5.43 3.47
C ASN A 125 -2.83 6.34 2.58
N LEU A 126 -3.44 7.26 1.82
CA LEU A 126 -2.70 8.24 1.04
C LEU A 126 -1.84 9.15 1.90
N GLN A 127 -2.29 9.53 3.10
CA GLN A 127 -1.47 10.28 4.07
C GLN A 127 -0.22 9.52 4.56
N LYS A 128 -0.23 8.19 4.51
CA LYS A 128 0.93 7.36 4.87
C LYS A 128 1.93 7.22 3.74
N LEU A 129 1.56 7.57 2.51
CA LEU A 129 2.43 7.51 1.35
C LEU A 129 3.49 8.62 1.44
N LYS A 130 4.77 8.25 1.36
CA LYS A 130 5.92 9.15 1.54
C LYS A 130 6.57 9.56 0.22
N VAL A 131 6.05 9.08 -0.88
CA VAL A 131 6.49 9.41 -2.24
C VAL A 131 5.41 10.23 -2.95
N PRO A 132 5.77 11.03 -3.97
CA PRO A 132 4.78 11.76 -4.76
C PRO A 132 3.74 10.81 -5.37
N TYR A 133 2.50 11.27 -5.47
CA TYR A 133 1.45 10.52 -6.16
C TYR A 133 0.52 11.44 -6.94
N LEU A 134 -0.11 10.87 -7.94
CA LEU A 134 -1.19 11.46 -8.70
C LEU A 134 -2.39 10.52 -8.67
N TYR A 135 -3.56 11.10 -8.30
CA TYR A 135 -4.86 10.41 -8.27
C TYR A 135 -5.93 11.23 -8.93
#